data_59d585add2d21dd2997313ee6bc76b0f
#
_entry.id   59d585add2d21dd2997313ee6bc76b0f
#
_cell.length_a   1.000
_cell.length_b   1.000
_cell.length_c   1.000
_cell.angle_alpha   90.00
_cell.angle_beta   90.00
_cell.angle_gamma   90.00
#
_symmetry.space_group_name_H-M   'P 1'
#
loop_
_entity.id
_entity.type
_entity.pdbx_description
1 polymer ?
#
loop_
_entity_poly.entity_id
_entity_poly.type
_entity_poly.pdbx_seq_one_letter_code
_entity_poly.pdbx_strand_id
1 'polypeptide(L)'
;MANPYPLLTFQQLYKELTGEIGPLPDPQAGRCINRAWKRINDYRMWSWQIISNAQLFVPSVISVGTCSVTFNSTTVVMDSAATAALNAVAFGNPPLASPILGVGYQIRLGSSATSLSAPIGPNYTIVAWDGAGNLTIDAPYGQTTASGLNYQVLKAFYAAPYLPVTSTGVDGQFARYLSITNLLDGYAITGRQLYFSQEDLNRIDPQRGGQGDAYILAYLQHNSLGQPVYEMYPNPVDTQNTYQANYVSKGPLLTLTTSLPQVSYALDDCVTFLAKKFAGQWAGANVARFKELQGTNWVWYCDQMEQEFVNSFRQCIKEDDEIMPSPKPFVFNGVFSFPLGGEFLQAHDLSSILPPV
;
A
#
# COMPACT_ATOMS: atom_id res chain seq x y z
N MET A 1 19.72 -9.17 22.49
CA MET A 1 21.17 -9.37 22.25
C MET A 1 21.47 -8.81 20.87
N ALA A 2 22.48 -7.95 20.72
CA ALA A 2 22.87 -7.46 19.40
C ALA A 2 23.43 -8.63 18.57
N ASN A 3 23.00 -8.73 17.33
CA ASN A 3 23.47 -9.73 16.40
C ASN A 3 25.00 -9.58 16.19
N PRO A 4 25.83 -10.57 16.50
CA PRO A 4 27.29 -10.46 16.36
C PRO A 4 27.78 -10.49 14.90
N TYR A 5 26.91 -10.81 13.93
CA TYR A 5 27.26 -10.88 12.52
C TYR A 5 26.66 -9.70 11.77
N PRO A 6 27.47 -8.95 10.98
CA PRO A 6 26.92 -7.92 10.13
C PRO A 6 26.01 -8.57 9.08
N LEU A 7 24.81 -8.00 8.91
CA LEU A 7 23.90 -8.41 7.87
C LEU A 7 24.53 -8.24 6.50
N LEU A 8 24.27 -9.18 5.60
CA LEU A 8 24.69 -9.07 4.24
C LEU A 8 23.96 -7.86 3.58
N THR A 9 24.76 -6.91 3.15
CA THR A 9 24.24 -5.82 2.31
C THR A 9 24.11 -6.32 0.88
N PHE A 10 23.22 -5.69 0.10
CA PHE A 10 23.15 -5.96 -1.33
C PHE A 10 24.53 -5.89 -2.01
N GLN A 11 25.38 -4.95 -1.61
CA GLN A 11 26.73 -4.80 -2.16
C GLN A 11 27.65 -6.00 -1.83
N GLN A 12 27.50 -6.60 -0.65
CA GLN A 12 28.26 -7.79 -0.27
C GLN A 12 27.83 -9.00 -1.09
N LEU A 13 26.50 -9.24 -1.19
CA LEU A 13 25.93 -10.27 -2.07
C LEU A 13 26.34 -10.09 -3.53
N TYR A 14 26.33 -8.86 -3.99
CA TYR A 14 26.73 -8.54 -5.34
C TYR A 14 28.21 -8.89 -5.62
N LYS A 15 29.11 -8.53 -4.70
CA LYS A 15 30.54 -8.88 -4.78
C LYS A 15 30.77 -10.39 -4.71
N GLU A 16 30.01 -11.07 -3.88
CA GLU A 16 30.09 -12.52 -3.75
C GLU A 16 29.69 -13.22 -5.05
N LEU A 17 28.54 -12.84 -5.64
CA LEU A 17 28.09 -13.40 -6.92
C LEU A 17 29.06 -13.12 -8.06
N THR A 18 29.58 -11.90 -8.16
CA THR A 18 30.53 -11.53 -9.22
C THR A 18 31.90 -12.15 -9.00
N GLY A 19 32.31 -12.37 -7.76
CA GLY A 19 33.54 -13.09 -7.42
C GLY A 19 33.47 -14.57 -7.72
N GLU A 20 32.31 -15.20 -7.51
CA GLU A 20 32.11 -16.63 -7.76
C GLU A 20 31.86 -16.95 -9.23
N ILE A 21 31.15 -16.07 -9.93
CA ILE A 21 30.86 -16.19 -11.37
C ILE A 21 31.50 -15.01 -12.10
N GLY A 22 32.80 -15.09 -12.31
CA GLY A 22 33.65 -14.00 -12.80
C GLY A 22 33.12 -13.16 -13.96
N PRO A 23 32.57 -13.76 -15.06
CA PRO A 23 32.06 -12.98 -16.20
C PRO A 23 30.61 -12.48 -16.04
N LEU A 24 30.00 -12.60 -14.84
CA LEU A 24 28.64 -12.15 -14.60
C LEU A 24 28.55 -10.61 -14.70
N PRO A 25 27.81 -10.06 -15.69
CA PRO A 25 27.69 -8.61 -15.84
C PRO A 25 26.97 -7.97 -14.65
N ASP A 26 27.37 -6.76 -14.30
CA ASP A 26 26.79 -5.98 -13.20
C ASP A 26 25.27 -5.93 -13.18
N PRO A 27 24.57 -5.57 -14.27
CA PRO A 27 23.10 -5.56 -14.25
C PRO A 27 22.48 -6.93 -13.98
N GLN A 28 23.17 -8.01 -14.39
CA GLN A 28 22.67 -9.37 -14.23
C GLN A 28 22.82 -9.86 -12.79
N ALA A 29 23.91 -9.53 -12.10
CA ALA A 29 24.08 -9.85 -10.70
C ALA A 29 22.95 -9.23 -9.84
N GLY A 30 22.70 -7.92 -10.05
CA GLY A 30 21.60 -7.23 -9.38
C GLY A 30 20.22 -7.83 -9.69
N ARG A 31 19.99 -8.26 -10.93
CA ARG A 31 18.73 -8.94 -11.31
C ARG A 31 18.57 -10.29 -10.61
N CYS A 32 19.64 -11.07 -10.47
CA CYS A 32 19.59 -12.35 -9.77
C CYS A 32 19.22 -12.17 -8.29
N ILE A 33 19.84 -11.19 -7.61
CA ILE A 33 19.53 -10.88 -6.21
C ILE A 33 18.09 -10.41 -6.06
N ASN A 34 17.65 -9.45 -6.85
CA ASN A 34 16.28 -8.93 -6.76
C ASN A 34 15.23 -9.98 -7.15
N ARG A 35 15.54 -10.89 -8.08
CA ARG A 35 14.64 -12.00 -8.41
C ARG A 35 14.52 -12.98 -7.25
N ALA A 36 15.63 -13.29 -6.56
CA ALA A 36 15.62 -14.14 -5.37
C ALA A 36 14.80 -13.49 -4.25
N TRP A 37 15.07 -12.23 -3.94
CA TRP A 37 14.36 -11.44 -2.95
C TRP A 37 12.85 -11.39 -3.23
N LYS A 38 12.47 -11.04 -4.47
CA LYS A 38 11.07 -11.00 -4.87
C LYS A 38 10.38 -12.36 -4.68
N ARG A 39 11.03 -13.47 -5.09
CA ARG A 39 10.44 -14.80 -4.98
C ARG A 39 10.23 -15.22 -3.53
N ILE A 40 11.13 -14.86 -2.62
CA ILE A 40 10.97 -15.12 -1.19
C ILE A 40 9.81 -14.29 -0.64
N ASN A 41 9.75 -12.99 -0.95
CA ASN A 41 8.67 -12.12 -0.48
C ASN A 41 7.28 -12.48 -1.01
N ASP A 42 7.20 -12.98 -2.24
CA ASP A 42 5.93 -13.35 -2.86
C ASP A 42 5.42 -14.73 -2.39
N TYR A 43 6.25 -15.51 -1.67
CA TYR A 43 5.89 -16.86 -1.25
C TYR A 43 4.80 -16.89 -0.17
N ARG A 44 4.93 -16.04 0.85
CA ARG A 44 3.98 -15.92 1.97
C ARG A 44 3.99 -14.49 2.51
N MET A 45 3.04 -14.21 3.38
CA MET A 45 3.08 -13.00 4.20
C MET A 45 4.08 -13.21 5.34
N TRP A 46 5.15 -12.45 5.34
CA TRP A 46 6.21 -12.50 6.33
C TRP A 46 6.02 -11.45 7.42
N SER A 47 6.53 -11.72 8.62
CA SER A 47 6.46 -10.77 9.75
C SER A 47 7.06 -9.41 9.41
N TRP A 48 8.15 -9.36 8.65
CA TRP A 48 8.80 -8.11 8.23
C TRP A 48 8.05 -7.32 7.16
N GLN A 49 7.03 -7.91 6.54
CA GLN A 49 6.18 -7.22 5.58
C GLN A 49 5.00 -6.52 6.25
N ILE A 50 4.74 -6.82 7.52
CA ILE A 50 3.61 -6.24 8.24
C ILE A 50 4.03 -4.90 8.82
N ILE A 51 3.37 -3.86 8.35
CA ILE A 51 3.50 -2.52 8.90
C ILE A 51 2.25 -2.22 9.71
N SER A 52 2.48 -1.94 10.98
CA SER A 52 1.42 -1.62 11.92
C SER A 52 1.41 -0.13 12.24
N ASN A 53 0.24 0.35 12.66
CA ASN A 53 0.06 1.69 13.21
C ASN A 53 0.25 2.85 12.21
N ALA A 54 0.05 2.60 10.90
CA ALA A 54 0.01 3.69 9.94
C ALA A 54 -1.27 4.52 10.17
N GLN A 55 -1.11 5.81 10.42
CA GLN A 55 -2.23 6.68 10.74
C GLN A 55 -2.87 7.25 9.47
N LEU A 56 -4.20 7.20 9.43
CA LEU A 56 -5.03 7.84 8.42
C LEU A 56 -5.84 8.94 9.11
N PHE A 57 -5.50 10.19 8.82
CA PHE A 57 -6.16 11.33 9.43
C PHE A 57 -7.38 11.75 8.61
N VAL A 58 -8.47 12.04 9.30
CA VAL A 58 -9.66 12.66 8.75
C VAL A 58 -9.55 14.17 8.91
N PRO A 59 -9.41 14.93 7.83
CA PRO A 59 -9.37 16.39 7.91
C PRO A 59 -10.76 16.94 8.20
N SER A 60 -10.80 18.15 8.76
CA SER A 60 -12.06 18.87 8.99
C SER A 60 -12.84 19.07 7.69
N VAL A 61 -14.15 18.94 7.78
CA VAL A 61 -15.06 19.36 6.70
C VAL A 61 -14.99 20.87 6.51
N ILE A 62 -14.86 21.31 5.27
CA ILE A 62 -14.82 22.72 4.93
C ILE A 62 -16.22 23.12 4.45
N SER A 63 -16.85 24.04 5.18
CA SER A 63 -18.20 24.54 4.90
C SER A 63 -18.37 26.03 5.16
N VAL A 64 -17.27 26.76 5.23
CA VAL A 64 -17.25 28.20 5.52
C VAL A 64 -17.48 28.99 4.22
N GLY A 65 -18.41 29.94 4.26
CA GLY A 65 -18.77 30.76 3.08
C GLY A 65 -19.79 30.09 2.17
N THR A 66 -19.88 30.55 0.94
CA THR A 66 -20.82 30.08 -0.07
C THR A 66 -20.14 29.88 -1.42
N CYS A 67 -20.83 29.21 -2.33
CA CYS A 67 -20.37 29.03 -3.70
C CYS A 67 -21.45 29.36 -4.73
N SER A 68 -21.03 29.54 -5.97
CA SER A 68 -21.88 29.73 -7.14
C SER A 68 -21.56 28.69 -8.21
N VAL A 69 -22.58 28.20 -8.87
CA VAL A 69 -22.48 27.18 -9.91
C VAL A 69 -23.29 27.59 -11.13
N THR A 70 -22.79 27.23 -12.29
CA THR A 70 -23.47 27.49 -13.56
C THR A 70 -23.87 26.16 -14.21
N PHE A 71 -25.10 26.06 -14.73
CA PHE A 71 -25.55 24.88 -15.44
C PHE A 71 -24.56 24.49 -16.55
N ASN A 72 -24.26 23.22 -16.64
CA ASN A 72 -23.34 22.63 -17.62
C ASN A 72 -21.86 23.13 -17.50
N SER A 73 -21.47 23.70 -16.37
CA SER A 73 -20.08 24.11 -16.09
C SER A 73 -19.42 23.12 -15.13
N THR A 74 -18.12 22.90 -15.30
CA THR A 74 -17.28 22.17 -14.36
C THR A 74 -16.64 23.10 -13.33
N THR A 75 -16.88 24.40 -13.40
CA THR A 75 -16.30 25.38 -12.47
C THR A 75 -17.31 25.75 -11.40
N VAL A 76 -16.89 25.64 -10.16
CA VAL A 76 -17.59 26.13 -8.96
C VAL A 76 -16.83 27.37 -8.47
N VAL A 77 -17.52 28.50 -8.40
CA VAL A 77 -16.92 29.77 -7.93
C VAL A 77 -17.17 29.92 -6.45
N MET A 78 -16.11 30.03 -5.67
CA MET A 78 -16.14 30.20 -4.22
C MET A 78 -16.10 31.67 -3.86
N ASP A 79 -16.84 32.08 -2.80
CA ASP A 79 -16.69 33.41 -2.24
C ASP A 79 -15.35 33.60 -1.52
N SER A 80 -15.06 34.79 -1.04
CA SER A 80 -13.79 35.11 -0.37
C SER A 80 -13.57 34.35 0.93
N ALA A 81 -14.64 34.08 1.68
CA ALA A 81 -14.56 33.32 2.93
C ALA A 81 -14.28 31.83 2.66
N ALA A 82 -14.98 31.25 1.67
CA ALA A 82 -14.73 29.90 1.20
C ALA A 82 -13.32 29.73 0.63
N THR A 83 -12.86 30.70 -0.17
CA THR A 83 -11.51 30.71 -0.74
C THR A 83 -10.44 30.71 0.37
N ALA A 84 -10.62 31.54 1.39
CA ALA A 84 -9.68 31.57 2.52
C ALA A 84 -9.67 30.25 3.30
N ALA A 85 -10.84 29.65 3.54
CA ALA A 85 -10.95 28.37 4.24
C ALA A 85 -10.32 27.22 3.45
N LEU A 86 -10.56 27.14 2.14
CA LEU A 86 -9.96 26.15 1.26
C LEU A 86 -8.43 26.28 1.19
N ASN A 87 -7.92 27.51 1.09
CA ASN A 87 -6.49 27.77 1.08
C ASN A 87 -5.82 27.38 2.41
N ALA A 88 -6.49 27.58 3.53
CA ALA A 88 -5.96 27.22 4.86
C ALA A 88 -5.75 25.71 5.00
N VAL A 89 -6.61 24.88 4.40
CA VAL A 89 -6.51 23.41 4.45
C VAL A 89 -5.58 22.86 3.35
N ALA A 90 -5.61 23.47 2.16
CA ALA A 90 -4.78 23.04 1.03
C ALA A 90 -3.28 23.26 1.27
N PHE A 91 -2.92 24.23 2.13
CA PHE A 91 -1.54 24.61 2.40
C PHE A 91 -1.08 24.23 3.81
N GLY A 92 -1.43 23.01 4.26
CA GLY A 92 -0.78 22.44 5.43
C GLY A 92 0.74 22.63 5.33
N ASN A 93 1.38 23.00 6.43
CA ASN A 93 2.81 23.30 6.47
C ASN A 93 3.66 22.00 6.35
N PRO A 94 4.55 21.81 5.35
CA PRO A 94 4.96 22.76 4.31
C PRO A 94 4.00 22.80 3.11
N PRO A 95 3.92 23.93 2.38
CA PRO A 95 3.10 24.03 1.20
C PRO A 95 3.56 23.04 0.16
N LEU A 96 2.73 22.05 -0.15
CA LEU A 96 2.97 21.15 -1.26
C LEU A 96 2.76 21.92 -2.56
N ALA A 97 3.67 21.75 -3.51
CA ALA A 97 3.68 22.47 -4.79
C ALA A 97 2.48 22.14 -5.71
N SER A 98 1.55 21.31 -5.26
CA SER A 98 0.27 21.00 -5.91
C SER A 98 -0.84 21.13 -4.89
N PRO A 99 -1.98 21.74 -5.24
CA PRO A 99 -3.11 21.84 -4.34
C PRO A 99 -3.57 20.44 -3.95
N ILE A 100 -3.49 20.14 -2.65
CA ILE A 100 -3.86 18.85 -2.05
C ILE A 100 -5.34 18.52 -2.34
N LEU A 101 -6.16 19.54 -2.60
CA LEU A 101 -7.57 19.39 -2.94
C LEU A 101 -7.82 18.57 -4.21
N GLY A 102 -6.88 18.50 -5.15
CA GLY A 102 -7.04 17.69 -6.38
C GLY A 102 -7.04 16.18 -6.16
N VAL A 103 -6.67 15.70 -4.97
CA VAL A 103 -6.57 14.25 -4.72
C VAL A 103 -7.33 13.88 -3.46
N GLY A 104 -8.50 13.27 -3.65
CA GLY A 104 -9.23 12.63 -2.58
C GLY A 104 -10.35 13.44 -1.95
N TYR A 105 -10.68 14.62 -2.46
CA TYR A 105 -11.75 15.44 -1.93
C TYR A 105 -12.99 15.43 -2.85
N GLN A 106 -14.15 15.49 -2.22
CA GLN A 106 -15.44 15.69 -2.86
C GLN A 106 -16.09 16.98 -2.36
N ILE A 107 -16.90 17.59 -3.23
CA ILE A 107 -17.76 18.70 -2.87
C ILE A 107 -19.23 18.28 -2.95
N ARG A 108 -19.98 18.62 -1.92
CA ARG A 108 -21.44 18.57 -1.85
C ARG A 108 -21.99 19.96 -1.92
N LEU A 109 -23.05 20.14 -2.67
CA LEU A 109 -23.75 21.40 -2.84
C LEU A 109 -25.14 21.29 -2.18
N GLY A 110 -25.58 22.29 -1.50
CA GLY A 110 -26.87 22.29 -0.80
C GLY A 110 -27.54 23.64 -0.78
N SER A 111 -28.87 23.64 -0.74
CA SER A 111 -29.69 24.87 -0.72
C SER A 111 -29.88 25.52 0.66
N SER A 112 -29.52 24.81 1.75
CA SER A 112 -29.79 25.22 3.12
C SER A 112 -28.51 25.31 3.97
N ALA A 113 -28.42 26.36 4.77
CA ALA A 113 -27.29 26.62 5.68
C ALA A 113 -27.13 25.60 6.81
N THR A 114 -28.15 24.83 7.12
CA THR A 114 -28.20 24.03 8.35
C THR A 114 -28.14 22.51 8.14
N SER A 115 -28.31 22.03 6.92
CA SER A 115 -28.25 20.60 6.66
C SER A 115 -27.95 20.30 5.19
N LEU A 116 -26.78 19.73 4.95
CA LEU A 116 -26.42 19.12 3.68
C LEU A 116 -26.83 17.65 3.63
N SER A 117 -27.80 17.25 4.45
CA SER A 117 -28.43 15.94 4.42
C SER A 117 -29.24 15.69 3.12
N ALA A 118 -29.59 16.75 2.41
CA ALA A 118 -30.21 16.70 1.07
C ALA A 118 -29.35 17.50 0.08
N PRO A 119 -28.28 16.92 -0.47
CA PRO A 119 -27.45 17.60 -1.45
C PRO A 119 -28.23 17.88 -2.74
N ILE A 120 -27.90 19.00 -3.41
CA ILE A 120 -28.40 19.31 -4.74
C ILE A 120 -27.52 18.59 -5.76
N GLY A 121 -28.02 17.52 -6.33
CA GLY A 121 -27.27 16.71 -7.28
C GLY A 121 -26.30 15.74 -6.62
N PRO A 122 -25.46 15.07 -7.43
CA PRO A 122 -24.47 14.12 -6.95
C PRO A 122 -23.33 14.81 -6.20
N ASN A 123 -22.56 14.04 -5.42
CA ASN A 123 -21.28 14.49 -4.95
C ASN A 123 -20.29 14.58 -6.12
N TYR A 124 -19.63 15.71 -6.26
CA TYR A 124 -18.64 15.90 -7.32
C TYR A 124 -17.23 15.68 -6.75
N THR A 125 -16.39 15.03 -7.53
CA THR A 125 -14.96 14.91 -7.19
C THR A 125 -14.22 16.19 -7.59
N ILE A 126 -13.40 16.71 -6.68
CA ILE A 126 -12.60 17.90 -6.96
C ILE A 126 -11.37 17.48 -7.77
N VAL A 127 -11.23 18.05 -8.96
CA VAL A 127 -10.13 17.77 -9.90
C VAL A 127 -9.01 18.79 -9.75
N ALA A 128 -9.35 20.07 -9.56
CA ALA A 128 -8.36 21.14 -9.43
C ALA A 128 -8.89 22.30 -8.58
N TRP A 129 -7.94 23.05 -8.02
CA TRP A 129 -8.16 24.29 -7.29
C TRP A 129 -7.13 25.35 -7.72
N ASP A 130 -7.57 26.52 -8.12
CA ASP A 130 -6.68 27.59 -8.62
C ASP A 130 -6.09 28.50 -7.51
N GLY A 131 -6.54 28.33 -6.28
CA GLY A 131 -6.14 29.17 -5.14
C GLY A 131 -6.79 30.57 -5.13
N ALA A 132 -7.50 30.94 -6.18
CA ALA A 132 -8.08 32.26 -6.39
C ALA A 132 -9.61 32.29 -6.32
N GLY A 133 -10.24 31.15 -6.09
CA GLY A 133 -11.69 31.05 -5.90
C GLY A 133 -12.39 30.14 -6.92
N ASN A 134 -11.68 29.52 -7.87
CA ASN A 134 -12.30 28.59 -8.80
C ASN A 134 -11.88 27.15 -8.49
N LEU A 135 -12.88 26.32 -8.23
CA LEU A 135 -12.74 24.91 -7.99
C LEU A 135 -13.28 24.16 -9.22
N THR A 136 -12.51 23.21 -9.73
CA THR A 136 -12.92 22.40 -10.87
C THR A 136 -13.40 21.03 -10.39
N ILE A 137 -14.57 20.61 -10.88
CA ILE A 137 -15.21 19.32 -10.58
C ILE A 137 -15.11 18.36 -11.77
N ASP A 138 -15.21 17.07 -11.49
CA ASP A 138 -15.04 15.96 -12.44
C ASP A 138 -16.14 15.85 -13.51
N ALA A 139 -17.32 16.40 -13.23
CA ALA A 139 -18.47 16.38 -14.15
C ALA A 139 -19.16 17.73 -14.20
N PRO A 140 -19.79 18.09 -15.33
CA PRO A 140 -20.57 19.33 -15.44
C PRO A 140 -21.73 19.36 -14.44
N TYR A 141 -21.95 20.52 -13.83
CA TYR A 141 -23.08 20.72 -12.93
C TYR A 141 -24.42 20.60 -13.69
N GLY A 142 -25.19 19.57 -13.35
CA GLY A 142 -26.40 19.21 -14.09
C GLY A 142 -27.70 19.88 -13.63
N GLN A 143 -27.66 20.79 -12.64
CA GLN A 143 -28.82 21.49 -12.10
C GLN A 143 -28.84 22.95 -12.55
N THR A 144 -29.89 23.65 -12.19
CA THR A 144 -30.03 25.09 -12.55
C THR A 144 -28.93 25.94 -11.96
N THR A 145 -28.46 26.93 -12.71
CA THR A 145 -27.50 27.94 -12.23
C THR A 145 -28.01 28.56 -10.93
N ALA A 146 -27.12 28.58 -9.93
CA ALA A 146 -27.42 29.08 -8.59
C ALA A 146 -26.21 29.79 -7.96
N SER A 147 -26.48 30.77 -7.10
CA SER A 147 -25.49 31.52 -6.34
C SER A 147 -25.83 31.50 -4.87
N GLY A 148 -24.81 31.68 -4.02
CA GLY A 148 -24.97 31.66 -2.58
C GLY A 148 -25.36 30.28 -2.01
N LEU A 149 -24.96 29.23 -2.69
CA LEU A 149 -25.18 27.87 -2.23
C LEU A 149 -24.26 27.53 -1.06
N ASN A 150 -24.81 26.84 -0.08
CA ASN A 150 -23.99 26.20 0.95
C ASN A 150 -23.28 24.98 0.34
N TYR A 151 -22.14 24.66 0.87
CA TYR A 151 -21.36 23.53 0.39
C TYR A 151 -20.64 22.82 1.55
N GLN A 152 -20.21 21.60 1.30
CA GLN A 152 -19.25 20.86 2.11
C GLN A 152 -18.18 20.30 1.21
N VAL A 153 -16.92 20.58 1.55
CA VAL A 153 -15.77 19.86 0.98
C VAL A 153 -15.26 18.91 2.03
N LEU A 154 -15.21 17.65 1.69
CA LEU A 154 -14.79 16.56 2.58
C LEU A 154 -13.78 15.63 1.87
N LYS A 155 -12.92 15.00 2.65
CA LYS A 155 -12.01 13.99 2.11
C LYS A 155 -12.73 12.64 2.09
N ALA A 156 -12.96 12.13 0.89
CA ALA A 156 -13.62 10.84 0.67
C ALA A 156 -12.61 9.75 0.28
N PHE A 157 -11.53 10.13 -0.41
CA PHE A 157 -10.57 9.20 -0.98
C PHE A 157 -9.22 9.28 -0.27
N TYR A 158 -8.69 8.12 0.04
CA TYR A 158 -7.46 7.95 0.79
C TYR A 158 -6.50 7.10 -0.03
N ALA A 159 -5.37 7.67 -0.39
CA ALA A 159 -4.28 6.89 -0.98
C ALA A 159 -3.71 5.94 0.08
N ALA A 160 -3.34 4.74 -0.35
CA ALA A 160 -2.65 3.80 0.53
C ALA A 160 -1.36 4.43 1.08
N PRO A 161 -0.93 4.07 2.28
CA PRO A 161 0.30 4.57 2.85
C PRO A 161 1.46 4.35 1.90
N TYR A 162 2.21 5.40 1.64
CA TYR A 162 3.44 5.36 0.88
C TYR A 162 4.56 5.85 1.79
N LEU A 163 5.49 4.97 2.06
CA LEU A 163 6.73 5.36 2.70
C LEU A 163 7.71 5.70 1.57
N PRO A 164 8.08 6.97 1.39
CA PRO A 164 9.08 7.32 0.39
C PRO A 164 10.39 6.59 0.66
N VAL A 165 11.14 6.30 -0.40
CA VAL A 165 12.50 5.76 -0.30
C VAL A 165 13.31 6.64 0.65
N THR A 166 13.45 6.21 1.88
CA THR A 166 14.42 6.81 2.78
C THR A 166 15.75 6.10 2.60
N SER A 167 16.85 6.77 2.85
CA SER A 167 18.21 6.21 2.78
C SER A 167 18.42 4.97 3.68
N THR A 168 17.44 4.60 4.48
CA THR A 168 17.42 3.43 5.36
C THR A 168 16.72 2.21 4.74
N GLY A 169 16.24 2.29 3.51
CA GLY A 169 15.97 1.10 2.69
C GLY A 169 14.68 0.34 2.95
N VAL A 170 13.71 0.88 3.68
CA VAL A 170 12.42 0.21 3.86
C VAL A 170 11.34 0.96 3.08
N ASP A 171 11.36 0.77 1.77
CA ASP A 171 10.26 1.21 0.92
C ASP A 171 9.21 0.13 0.87
N GLY A 172 8.23 0.31 1.71
CA GLY A 172 7.09 -0.55 1.65
C GLY A 172 6.14 -0.15 0.52
N GLN A 173 6.29 -0.70 -0.67
CA GLN A 173 5.18 -0.67 -1.61
C GLN A 173 3.99 -1.34 -0.94
N PHE A 174 2.92 -0.58 -0.75
CA PHE A 174 1.67 -1.11 -0.22
C PHE A 174 1.20 -2.31 -1.05
N ALA A 175 0.88 -3.41 -0.39
CA ALA A 175 0.28 -4.58 -1.02
C ALA A 175 -1.22 -4.65 -0.73
N ARG A 176 -1.61 -4.63 0.54
CA ARG A 176 -3.01 -4.71 0.98
C ARG A 176 -3.14 -4.31 2.44
N TYR A 177 -4.32 -3.86 2.83
CA TYR A 177 -4.67 -3.68 4.23
C TYR A 177 -4.94 -5.03 4.91
N LEU A 178 -4.62 -5.12 6.19
CA LEU A 178 -4.99 -6.23 7.08
C LEU A 178 -6.17 -5.81 7.98
N SER A 179 -6.10 -4.60 8.50
CA SER A 179 -7.15 -4.00 9.30
C SER A 179 -7.02 -2.48 9.28
N ILE A 180 -8.13 -1.80 9.51
CA ILE A 180 -8.17 -0.37 9.80
C ILE A 180 -8.99 -0.21 11.07
N THR A 181 -8.40 0.32 12.12
CA THR A 181 -9.05 0.51 13.41
C THR A 181 -9.41 1.98 13.60
N ASN A 182 -10.65 2.27 13.92
CA ASN A 182 -11.06 3.57 14.44
C ASN A 182 -10.62 3.65 15.90
N LEU A 183 -9.72 4.57 16.21
CA LEU A 183 -9.17 4.68 17.57
C LEU A 183 -10.12 5.37 18.55
N LEU A 184 -11.07 6.17 18.05
CA LEU A 184 -12.04 6.84 18.89
C LEU A 184 -13.09 5.86 19.42
N ASP A 185 -13.67 5.07 18.53
CA ASP A 185 -14.80 4.17 18.88
C ASP A 185 -14.36 2.72 19.14
N GLY A 186 -13.09 2.41 18.89
CA GLY A 186 -12.50 1.11 19.23
C GLY A 186 -12.94 -0.06 18.36
N TYR A 187 -13.53 0.18 17.17
CA TYR A 187 -13.87 -0.89 16.24
C TYR A 187 -12.87 -0.99 15.10
N ALA A 188 -12.81 -2.16 14.45
CA ALA A 188 -11.91 -2.42 13.34
C ALA A 188 -12.68 -2.81 12.08
N ILE A 189 -12.29 -2.21 10.96
CA ILE A 189 -12.67 -2.62 9.60
C ILE A 189 -11.75 -3.77 9.23
N THR A 190 -12.29 -4.95 9.00
CA THR A 190 -11.52 -6.17 8.72
C THR A 190 -12.18 -7.04 7.68
N GLY A 191 -11.43 -8.02 7.16
CA GLY A 191 -11.97 -9.03 6.26
C GLY A 191 -12.64 -8.42 5.02
N ARG A 192 -13.87 -8.84 4.73
CA ARG A 192 -14.61 -8.42 3.54
C ARG A 192 -14.87 -6.92 3.47
N GLN A 193 -14.94 -6.24 4.60
CA GLN A 193 -15.17 -4.79 4.66
C GLN A 193 -14.03 -3.96 4.06
N LEU A 194 -12.82 -4.54 3.97
CA LEU A 194 -11.64 -3.91 3.34
C LEU A 194 -11.60 -4.06 1.81
N TYR A 195 -12.50 -4.82 1.22
CA TYR A 195 -12.42 -5.23 -0.19
C TYR A 195 -13.72 -5.01 -0.94
N PHE A 196 -14.44 -3.96 -0.61
CA PHE A 196 -15.61 -3.57 -1.39
C PHE A 196 -15.19 -3.02 -2.75
N SER A 197 -16.00 -3.31 -3.76
CA SER A 197 -15.90 -2.64 -5.04
C SER A 197 -16.71 -1.35 -5.05
N GLN A 198 -16.42 -0.45 -5.99
CA GLN A 198 -17.25 0.73 -6.20
C GLN A 198 -18.69 0.36 -6.60
N GLU A 199 -18.85 -0.76 -7.31
CA GLU A 199 -20.17 -1.25 -7.69
C GLU A 199 -21.00 -1.69 -6.48
N ASP A 200 -20.37 -2.40 -5.52
CA ASP A 200 -21.06 -2.78 -4.28
C ASP A 200 -21.46 -1.54 -3.47
N LEU A 201 -20.56 -0.56 -3.41
CA LEU A 201 -20.84 0.69 -2.71
C LEU A 201 -21.94 1.51 -3.41
N ASN A 202 -21.99 1.51 -4.76
CA ASN A 202 -23.06 2.13 -5.53
C ASN A 202 -24.44 1.46 -5.30
N ARG A 203 -24.46 0.18 -4.96
CA ARG A 203 -25.70 -0.52 -4.61
C ARG A 203 -26.21 -0.13 -3.21
N ILE A 204 -25.27 0.19 -2.30
CA ILE A 204 -25.61 0.59 -0.92
C ILE A 204 -26.06 2.05 -0.89
N ASP A 205 -25.24 2.93 -1.44
CA ASP A 205 -25.47 4.38 -1.45
C ASP A 205 -24.89 5.02 -2.72
N PRO A 206 -25.67 5.08 -3.82
CA PRO A 206 -25.18 5.65 -5.08
C PRO A 206 -24.88 7.15 -5.00
N GLN A 207 -25.51 7.86 -4.06
CA GLN A 207 -25.31 9.30 -3.86
C GLN A 207 -24.21 9.63 -2.87
N ARG A 208 -23.64 8.62 -2.19
CA ARG A 208 -22.64 8.83 -1.13
C ARG A 208 -23.15 9.79 -0.04
N GLY A 209 -24.47 9.72 0.25
CA GLY A 209 -25.12 10.55 1.25
C GLY A 209 -24.67 10.27 2.69
N GLY A 210 -24.25 9.05 2.98
CA GLY A 210 -23.82 8.62 4.30
C GLY A 210 -22.60 9.38 4.81
N GLN A 211 -22.72 9.92 6.01
CA GLN A 211 -21.63 10.54 6.76
C GLN A 211 -21.56 9.90 8.14
N GLY A 212 -20.39 9.82 8.72
CA GLY A 212 -20.16 9.24 10.04
C GLY A 212 -18.93 8.35 10.08
N ASP A 213 -18.95 7.39 10.99
CA ASP A 213 -17.82 6.49 11.18
C ASP A 213 -17.74 5.48 10.05
N ALA A 214 -16.58 5.47 9.38
CA ALA A 214 -16.37 4.58 8.26
C ALA A 214 -16.22 3.13 8.74
N TYR A 215 -16.95 2.23 8.11
CA TYR A 215 -16.88 0.78 8.35
C TYR A 215 -16.67 -0.05 7.08
N ILE A 216 -16.52 0.60 5.93
CA ILE A 216 -16.23 -0.01 4.63
C ILE A 216 -15.07 0.74 4.00
N LEU A 217 -14.20 -0.01 3.34
CA LEU A 217 -13.16 0.51 2.47
C LEU A 217 -13.37 -0.06 1.08
N ALA A 218 -13.62 0.82 0.11
CA ALA A 218 -13.82 0.43 -1.28
C ALA A 218 -12.66 0.87 -2.15
N TYR A 219 -12.10 -0.06 -2.92
CA TYR A 219 -11.05 0.28 -3.88
C TYR A 219 -11.62 1.14 -5.02
N LEU A 220 -10.93 2.23 -5.34
CA LEU A 220 -11.30 3.14 -6.42
C LEU A 220 -10.40 2.93 -7.65
N GLN A 221 -9.13 3.26 -7.55
CA GLN A 221 -8.18 3.24 -8.66
C GLN A 221 -6.74 3.36 -8.15
N HIS A 222 -5.75 3.39 -9.04
CA HIS A 222 -4.40 3.83 -8.70
C HIS A 222 -4.22 5.30 -9.07
N ASN A 223 -3.49 6.03 -8.23
CA ASN A 223 -3.08 7.40 -8.53
C ASN A 223 -1.89 7.43 -9.52
N SER A 224 -1.43 8.61 -9.91
CA SER A 224 -0.29 8.80 -10.82
C SER A 224 1.04 8.25 -10.30
N LEU A 225 1.14 8.01 -8.98
CA LEU A 225 2.31 7.39 -8.33
C LEU A 225 2.19 5.87 -8.25
N GLY A 226 1.12 5.28 -8.79
CA GLY A 226 0.87 3.83 -8.73
C GLY A 226 0.37 3.34 -7.38
N GLN A 227 -0.05 4.24 -6.48
CA GLN A 227 -0.62 3.87 -5.19
C GLN A 227 -2.12 3.60 -5.35
N PRO A 228 -2.65 2.53 -4.78
CA PRO A 228 -4.08 2.31 -4.74
C PRO A 228 -4.77 3.36 -3.86
N VAL A 229 -5.89 3.85 -4.35
CA VAL A 229 -6.75 4.83 -3.69
C VAL A 229 -8.04 4.13 -3.30
N TYR A 230 -8.48 4.39 -2.09
CA TYR A 230 -9.68 3.80 -1.50
C TYR A 230 -10.65 4.88 -1.08
N GLU A 231 -11.93 4.58 -1.18
CA GLU A 231 -13.03 5.35 -0.59
C GLU A 231 -13.39 4.78 0.77
N MET A 232 -13.42 5.61 1.80
CA MET A 232 -13.93 5.25 3.11
C MET A 232 -15.42 5.56 3.20
N TYR A 233 -16.24 4.58 3.61
CA TYR A 233 -17.69 4.75 3.68
C TYR A 233 -18.26 4.24 5.02
N PRO A 234 -19.22 4.96 5.62
CA PRO A 234 -19.63 6.33 5.34
C PRO A 234 -18.47 7.31 5.30
N ASN A 235 -18.63 8.46 4.63
CA ASN A 235 -17.58 9.47 4.58
C ASN A 235 -17.29 9.99 6.00
N PRO A 236 -16.08 9.77 6.55
CA PRO A 236 -15.75 10.25 7.87
C PRO A 236 -15.65 11.77 7.86
N VAL A 237 -16.33 12.40 8.80
CA VAL A 237 -16.42 13.87 8.92
C VAL A 237 -15.91 14.38 10.27
N ASP A 238 -15.77 13.50 11.24
CA ASP A 238 -15.28 13.85 12.56
C ASP A 238 -13.75 13.84 12.58
N THR A 239 -13.16 14.99 12.86
CA THR A 239 -11.70 15.18 12.96
C THR A 239 -11.07 14.47 14.16
N GLN A 240 -11.85 14.07 15.14
CA GLN A 240 -11.40 13.25 16.25
C GLN A 240 -11.20 11.78 15.82
N ASN A 241 -11.84 11.36 14.73
CA ASN A 241 -11.67 10.06 14.19
C ASN A 241 -10.27 9.91 13.58
N THR A 242 -9.43 9.19 14.27
CA THR A 242 -8.12 8.76 13.77
C THR A 242 -8.17 7.28 13.48
N TYR A 243 -7.92 6.93 12.24
CA TYR A 243 -7.87 5.55 11.81
C TYR A 243 -6.43 5.06 11.81
N GLN A 244 -6.22 3.87 12.35
CA GLN A 244 -4.93 3.22 12.38
C GLN A 244 -4.96 2.00 11.46
N ALA A 245 -4.12 2.01 10.44
CA ALA A 245 -4.05 0.94 9.46
C ALA A 245 -2.89 0.00 9.74
N ASN A 246 -3.17 -1.29 9.68
CA ASN A 246 -2.19 -2.35 9.58
C ASN A 246 -2.23 -2.88 8.14
N TYR A 247 -1.09 -2.99 7.49
CA TYR A 247 -1.02 -3.40 6.10
C TYR A 247 0.22 -4.24 5.80
N VAL A 248 0.15 -4.99 4.72
CA VAL A 248 1.28 -5.71 4.16
C VAL A 248 2.00 -4.80 3.17
N SER A 249 3.30 -4.69 3.33
CA SER A 249 4.20 -4.03 2.39
C SER A 249 4.82 -5.07 1.47
N LYS A 250 4.92 -4.77 0.18
CA LYS A 250 5.84 -5.52 -0.70
C LYS A 250 7.25 -5.06 -0.39
N GLY A 251 8.16 -5.99 -0.16
CA GLY A 251 9.56 -5.62 0.04
C GLY A 251 10.08 -4.76 -1.14
N PRO A 252 10.88 -3.73 -0.87
CA PRO A 252 11.43 -2.88 -1.92
C PRO A 252 12.38 -3.68 -2.81
N LEU A 253 12.64 -3.16 -4.02
CA LEU A 253 13.78 -3.64 -4.79
C LEU A 253 15.07 -3.28 -4.03
N LEU A 254 15.93 -4.26 -3.87
CA LEU A 254 17.22 -4.04 -3.23
C LEU A 254 18.14 -3.26 -4.17
N THR A 255 18.85 -2.28 -3.61
CA THR A 255 19.85 -1.46 -4.30
C THR A 255 21.17 -1.51 -3.55
N LEU A 256 22.23 -0.93 -4.12
CA LEU A 256 23.56 -0.93 -3.49
C LEU A 256 23.58 -0.32 -2.08
N THR A 257 22.61 0.49 -1.74
CA THR A 257 22.49 1.16 -0.43
C THR A 257 21.53 0.46 0.54
N THR A 258 20.79 -0.57 0.09
CA THR A 258 19.81 -1.28 0.91
C THR A 258 20.41 -2.54 1.52
N SER A 259 20.00 -2.83 2.76
CA SER A 259 20.30 -4.08 3.46
C SER A 259 19.06 -4.97 3.52
N LEU A 260 19.24 -6.26 3.67
CA LEU A 260 18.14 -7.17 3.96
C LEU A 260 17.55 -6.86 5.35
N PRO A 261 16.25 -7.11 5.57
CA PRO A 261 15.64 -6.95 6.89
C PRO A 261 16.35 -7.79 7.95
N GLN A 262 16.54 -7.23 9.16
CA GLN A 262 17.18 -7.91 10.29
C GLN A 262 16.20 -8.83 11.04
N VAL A 263 15.68 -9.84 10.38
CA VAL A 263 14.61 -10.66 10.95
C VAL A 263 15.09 -12.09 11.27
N SER A 264 15.94 -12.63 10.40
CA SER A 264 16.38 -14.02 10.49
C SER A 264 17.74 -14.17 9.83
N TYR A 265 18.61 -14.95 10.43
CA TYR A 265 19.88 -15.33 9.79
C TYR A 265 19.66 -16.19 8.55
N ALA A 266 18.65 -17.04 8.60
CA ALA A 266 18.30 -17.91 7.51
C ALA A 266 17.81 -17.13 6.27
N LEU A 267 17.34 -15.88 6.43
CA LEU A 267 16.91 -15.05 5.30
C LEU A 267 18.09 -14.64 4.41
N ASP A 268 19.22 -14.25 5.00
CA ASP A 268 20.44 -13.91 4.25
C ASP A 268 20.91 -15.10 3.40
N ASP A 269 20.94 -16.29 4.00
CA ASP A 269 21.29 -17.54 3.32
C ASP A 269 20.29 -17.86 2.20
N CYS A 270 18.98 -17.71 2.45
CA CYS A 270 17.94 -17.93 1.44
C CYS A 270 18.13 -17.05 0.22
N VAL A 271 18.37 -15.76 0.43
CA VAL A 271 18.58 -14.82 -0.68
C VAL A 271 19.88 -15.15 -1.41
N THR A 272 20.93 -15.47 -0.69
CA THR A 272 22.24 -15.82 -1.25
C THR A 272 22.16 -17.07 -2.13
N PHE A 273 21.68 -18.19 -1.60
CA PHE A 273 21.63 -19.44 -2.36
C PHE A 273 20.68 -19.36 -3.56
N LEU A 274 19.53 -18.71 -3.40
CA LEU A 274 18.61 -18.55 -4.51
C LEU A 274 19.17 -17.60 -5.59
N ALA A 275 19.88 -16.55 -5.20
CA ALA A 275 20.56 -15.65 -6.14
C ALA A 275 21.71 -16.38 -6.87
N LYS A 276 22.50 -17.21 -6.15
CA LYS A 276 23.55 -18.06 -6.73
C LYS A 276 22.98 -19.06 -7.73
N LYS A 277 21.83 -19.70 -7.40
CA LYS A 277 21.12 -20.55 -8.36
C LYS A 277 20.76 -19.81 -9.64
N PHE A 278 20.18 -18.60 -9.55
CA PHE A 278 19.84 -17.83 -10.74
C PHE A 278 21.07 -17.38 -11.54
N ALA A 279 22.14 -17.04 -10.85
CA ALA A 279 23.40 -16.69 -11.48
C ALA A 279 24.05 -17.91 -12.17
N GLY A 280 23.99 -19.10 -11.56
CA GLY A 280 24.44 -20.36 -12.16
C GLY A 280 23.61 -20.75 -13.40
N GLN A 281 22.30 -20.55 -13.39
CA GLN A 281 21.45 -20.72 -14.58
C GLN A 281 21.87 -19.81 -15.73
N TRP A 282 22.17 -18.53 -15.41
CA TRP A 282 22.72 -17.61 -16.41
C TRP A 282 24.07 -18.07 -16.92
N ALA A 283 24.98 -18.51 -16.05
CA ALA A 283 26.29 -19.01 -16.41
C ALA A 283 26.20 -20.22 -17.33
N GLY A 284 25.36 -21.21 -16.99
CA GLY A 284 25.12 -22.40 -17.81
C GLY A 284 24.61 -22.06 -19.21
N ALA A 285 23.72 -21.05 -19.33
CA ALA A 285 23.23 -20.58 -20.62
C ALA A 285 24.29 -19.82 -21.46
N ASN A 286 25.38 -19.34 -20.84
CA ASN A 286 26.42 -18.52 -21.47
C ASN A 286 27.79 -19.23 -21.59
N VAL A 287 27.88 -20.51 -21.29
CA VAL A 287 29.13 -21.31 -21.37
C VAL A 287 29.83 -21.20 -22.72
N ALA A 288 29.08 -21.19 -23.81
CA ALA A 288 29.63 -21.04 -25.16
C ALA A 288 30.28 -19.64 -25.42
N ARG A 289 29.89 -18.66 -24.63
CA ARG A 289 30.23 -17.26 -24.81
C ARG A 289 31.46 -16.84 -24.00
N PHE A 290 31.68 -17.47 -22.85
CA PHE A 290 32.74 -17.13 -21.92
C PHE A 290 33.56 -18.37 -21.59
N LYS A 291 34.88 -18.32 -21.87
CA LYS A 291 35.80 -19.45 -21.63
C LYS A 291 35.92 -19.78 -20.14
N GLU A 292 35.80 -18.77 -19.30
CA GLU A 292 35.89 -18.89 -17.83
C GLU A 292 34.75 -19.74 -17.22
N LEU A 293 33.65 -19.88 -17.95
CA LEU A 293 32.51 -20.72 -17.53
C LEU A 293 32.64 -22.17 -17.99
N GLN A 294 33.64 -22.49 -18.81
CA GLN A 294 33.87 -23.85 -19.31
C GLN A 294 34.49 -24.74 -18.22
N GLY A 295 34.07 -25.99 -18.17
CA GLY A 295 34.60 -26.96 -17.21
C GLY A 295 33.81 -27.04 -15.88
N THR A 296 32.92 -26.10 -15.63
CA THR A 296 32.02 -26.16 -14.45
C THR A 296 30.71 -26.88 -14.83
N ASN A 297 30.30 -27.84 -14.02
CA ASN A 297 28.98 -28.45 -14.15
C ASN A 297 27.91 -27.53 -13.53
N TRP A 298 27.37 -26.62 -14.36
CA TRP A 298 26.40 -25.62 -13.89
C TRP A 298 25.05 -26.24 -13.49
N VAL A 299 24.70 -27.43 -14.02
CA VAL A 299 23.50 -28.14 -13.58
C VAL A 299 23.67 -28.62 -12.14
N TRP A 300 24.75 -29.30 -11.86
CA TRP A 300 25.06 -29.76 -10.48
C TRP A 300 25.20 -28.58 -9.51
N TYR A 301 25.83 -27.49 -9.93
CA TYR A 301 25.95 -26.28 -9.12
C TYR A 301 24.57 -25.71 -8.76
N CYS A 302 23.67 -25.60 -9.75
CA CYS A 302 22.31 -25.11 -9.50
C CYS A 302 21.52 -26.02 -8.57
N ASP A 303 21.66 -27.35 -8.71
CA ASP A 303 20.98 -28.34 -7.87
C ASP A 303 21.50 -28.25 -6.41
N GLN A 304 22.81 -28.07 -6.23
CA GLN A 304 23.39 -27.86 -4.91
C GLN A 304 22.85 -26.57 -4.26
N MET A 305 22.87 -25.46 -4.99
CA MET A 305 22.34 -24.17 -4.47
C MET A 305 20.85 -24.27 -4.15
N GLU A 306 20.07 -25.07 -4.91
CA GLU A 306 18.68 -25.31 -4.60
C GLU A 306 18.46 -26.07 -3.32
N GLN A 307 19.26 -27.11 -3.06
CA GLN A 307 19.19 -27.88 -1.80
C GLN A 307 19.51 -26.99 -0.60
N GLU A 308 20.58 -26.19 -0.69
CA GLU A 308 20.94 -25.24 0.38
C GLU A 308 19.84 -24.19 0.57
N PHE A 309 19.29 -23.66 -0.50
CA PHE A 309 18.14 -22.75 -0.43
C PHE A 309 16.95 -23.40 0.29
N VAL A 310 16.58 -24.61 -0.04
CA VAL A 310 15.44 -25.31 0.58
C VAL A 310 15.65 -25.50 2.09
N ASN A 311 16.88 -25.87 2.50
CA ASN A 311 17.21 -26.02 3.91
C ASN A 311 17.12 -24.68 4.68
N SER A 312 17.76 -23.64 4.15
CA SER A 312 17.74 -22.30 4.74
C SER A 312 16.31 -21.72 4.73
N PHE A 313 15.54 -22.00 3.69
CA PHE A 313 14.17 -21.51 3.56
C PHE A 313 13.22 -22.13 4.59
N ARG A 314 13.36 -23.43 4.86
CA ARG A 314 12.62 -24.07 5.95
C ARG A 314 12.96 -23.49 7.32
N GLN A 315 14.24 -23.20 7.53
CA GLN A 315 14.69 -22.55 8.77
C GLN A 315 14.12 -21.12 8.87
N CYS A 316 14.14 -20.36 7.78
CA CYS A 316 13.58 -19.01 7.72
C CYS A 316 12.07 -19.00 8.04
N ILE A 317 11.31 -19.96 7.49
CA ILE A 317 9.88 -20.11 7.81
C ILE A 317 9.70 -20.39 9.31
N LYS A 318 10.49 -21.29 9.88
CA LYS A 318 10.39 -21.64 11.30
C LYS A 318 10.67 -20.42 12.19
N GLU A 319 11.72 -19.67 11.90
CA GLU A 319 12.07 -18.47 12.65
C GLU A 319 11.00 -17.38 12.54
N ASP A 320 10.40 -17.20 11.35
CA ASP A 320 9.30 -16.26 11.15
C ASP A 320 8.02 -16.70 11.89
N ASP A 321 7.73 -18.00 11.91
CA ASP A 321 6.59 -18.56 12.66
C ASP A 321 6.76 -18.43 14.18
N GLU A 322 7.99 -18.40 14.68
CA GLU A 322 8.27 -18.12 16.10
C GLU A 322 8.02 -16.64 16.46
N ILE A 323 8.30 -15.72 15.52
CA ILE A 323 8.04 -14.28 15.69
C ILE A 323 6.55 -13.98 15.54
N MET A 324 5.91 -14.57 14.55
CA MET A 324 4.50 -14.38 14.25
C MET A 324 3.79 -15.73 14.26
N PRO A 325 3.51 -16.28 15.43
CA PRO A 325 2.80 -17.54 15.53
C PRO A 325 1.45 -17.41 14.84
N SER A 326 1.13 -18.40 14.00
CA SER A 326 -0.20 -18.51 13.37
C SER A 326 -1.28 -18.20 14.39
N PRO A 327 -2.19 -17.26 14.14
CA PRO A 327 -3.22 -16.93 15.11
C PRO A 327 -4.00 -18.19 15.44
N LYS A 328 -3.77 -18.73 16.63
CA LYS A 328 -4.62 -19.79 17.14
C LYS A 328 -6.02 -19.19 17.26
N PRO A 329 -7.08 -19.90 16.82
CA PRO A 329 -8.42 -19.39 16.98
C PRO A 329 -8.61 -19.04 18.45
N PHE A 330 -8.90 -17.79 18.73
CA PHE A 330 -9.19 -17.32 20.08
C PHE A 330 -10.56 -17.89 20.44
N VAL A 331 -10.56 -18.99 21.16
CA VAL A 331 -11.81 -19.56 21.71
C VAL A 331 -12.15 -18.74 22.94
N PHE A 332 -12.95 -17.70 22.74
CA PHE A 332 -13.70 -17.13 23.86
C PHE A 332 -14.68 -18.20 24.33
N ASN A 333 -14.56 -18.57 25.58
CA ASN A 333 -15.52 -19.50 26.21
C ASN A 333 -16.94 -19.05 25.92
N GLY A 334 -17.52 -19.65 24.91
CA GLY A 334 -18.96 -19.90 24.84
C GLY A 334 -19.79 -19.06 23.90
N VAL A 335 -19.38 -18.01 23.16
CA VAL A 335 -20.37 -17.32 22.30
C VAL A 335 -19.87 -16.70 20.98
N PHE A 336 -18.64 -16.32 20.81
CA PHE A 336 -18.20 -15.74 19.53
C PHE A 336 -16.84 -16.30 19.09
N SER A 337 -16.87 -17.19 18.10
CA SER A 337 -15.67 -17.45 17.29
C SER A 337 -15.58 -16.35 16.24
N PHE A 338 -14.71 -15.38 16.45
CA PHE A 338 -14.26 -14.55 15.34
C PHE A 338 -13.22 -15.35 14.56
N PRO A 339 -13.45 -15.66 13.29
CA PRO A 339 -12.40 -16.17 12.44
C PRO A 339 -11.47 -15.00 12.15
N LEU A 340 -10.48 -14.78 13.00
CA LEU A 340 -9.33 -13.99 12.64
C LEU A 340 -8.62 -14.77 11.53
N GLY A 341 -9.04 -14.47 10.28
CA GLY A 341 -8.23 -14.69 9.08
C GLY A 341 -7.65 -16.08 8.84
N GLY A 342 -8.34 -17.15 9.25
CA GLY A 342 -7.91 -18.53 8.97
C GLY A 342 -7.83 -18.91 7.48
N GLU A 343 -8.28 -18.06 6.57
CA GLU A 343 -8.16 -18.28 5.12
C GLU A 343 -6.80 -17.83 4.53
N PHE A 344 -5.98 -17.13 5.31
CA PHE A 344 -4.69 -16.61 4.81
C PHE A 344 -3.50 -17.51 5.08
N LEU A 345 -3.67 -18.59 5.83
CA LEU A 345 -2.64 -19.57 6.15
C LEU A 345 -2.98 -20.96 5.59
N GLN A 346 -3.55 -21.04 4.40
CA GLN A 346 -3.31 -22.26 3.63
C GLN A 346 -1.81 -22.25 3.32
N ALA A 347 -1.09 -23.09 4.04
CA ALA A 347 0.25 -23.49 3.66
C ALA A 347 0.14 -23.93 2.19
N HIS A 348 0.57 -23.08 1.27
CA HIS A 348 0.80 -23.53 -0.07
C HIS A 348 1.81 -24.65 0.07
N ASP A 349 1.35 -25.84 -0.27
CA ASP A 349 2.13 -27.06 -0.22
C ASP A 349 3.48 -26.79 -0.91
N LEU A 350 4.57 -26.96 -0.19
CA LEU A 350 5.92 -26.83 -0.72
C LEU A 350 6.13 -27.67 -1.98
N SER A 351 5.31 -28.70 -2.18
CA SER A 351 5.29 -29.55 -3.37
C SER A 351 5.05 -28.77 -4.67
N SER A 352 4.41 -27.60 -4.63
CA SER A 352 4.18 -26.77 -5.82
C SER A 352 5.42 -25.96 -6.25
N ILE A 353 6.42 -25.87 -5.39
CA ILE A 353 7.66 -25.08 -5.62
C ILE A 353 8.87 -26.01 -5.71
N LEU A 354 8.82 -27.16 -5.08
CA LEU A 354 9.84 -28.18 -5.14
C LEU A 354 9.47 -29.19 -6.22
N PRO A 355 10.39 -29.56 -7.10
CA PRO A 355 10.17 -30.71 -7.99
C PRO A 355 9.93 -31.94 -7.14
N PRO A 356 9.11 -32.91 -7.60
CA PRO A 356 8.93 -34.17 -6.91
C PRO A 356 10.29 -34.84 -6.72
N VAL A 357 10.54 -35.31 -5.50
CA VAL A 357 11.76 -36.05 -5.13
C VAL A 357 11.73 -37.40 -5.80
#